data_1ced937cfe1354ec292a8d4b235cc97e
#
_entry.id   1ced937cfe1354ec292a8d4b235cc97e
#
_cell.length_a   1.000
_cell.length_b   1.000
_cell.length_c   1.000
_cell.angle_alpha   90.00
_cell.angle_beta   90.00
_cell.angle_gamma   90.00
#
_symmetry.space_group_name_H-M   'P 1'
#
loop_
_entity.id
_entity.type
_entity.pdbx_description
1 polymer ?
#
loop_
_entity_poly.entity_id
_entity_poly.type
_entity_poly.pdbx_seq_one_letter_code
_entity_poly.pdbx_strand_id
1 'polypeptide(L)'
;MISYRPLWKTLIDKDIKKTQLMNMVGFSAGTLSRLSKNQYVEMKHIDGICQKLGCRIEDVIEIQPNPENAEWCYRDVNNSNRYK
;
A
#
# COMPACT_ATOMS: atom_id res chain seq x y z
N MET A 1 -5.32 -9.62 0.63
CA MET A 1 -5.25 -8.89 -0.66
C MET A 1 -4.70 -7.49 -0.42
N ILE A 2 -3.71 -7.11 -1.21
CA ILE A 2 -3.09 -5.80 -1.10
C ILE A 2 -3.95 -4.73 -1.75
N SER A 3 -4.01 -3.56 -1.12
CA SER A 3 -4.69 -2.39 -1.67
C SER A 3 -3.84 -1.15 -1.43
N TYR A 4 -3.74 -0.30 -2.44
CA TYR A 4 -3.02 0.96 -2.33
C TYR A 4 -3.98 2.15 -2.17
N ARG A 5 -5.21 1.88 -1.74
CA ARG A 5 -6.18 2.93 -1.52
C ARG A 5 -5.67 4.03 -0.57
N PRO A 6 -4.97 3.69 0.53
CA PRO A 6 -4.44 4.75 1.39
C PRO A 6 -3.47 5.68 0.67
N LEU A 7 -2.68 5.14 -0.27
CA LEU A 7 -1.75 5.96 -1.04
C LEU A 7 -2.50 7.02 -1.85
N TRP A 8 -3.58 6.63 -2.51
CA TRP A 8 -4.34 7.58 -3.33
C TRP A 8 -4.96 8.67 -2.47
N LYS A 9 -5.46 8.33 -1.30
CA LYS A 9 -5.97 9.32 -0.35
C LYS A 9 -4.87 10.27 0.11
N THR A 10 -3.69 9.74 0.41
CA THR A 10 -2.55 10.55 0.84
C THR A 10 -2.14 11.52 -0.26
N LEU A 11 -2.13 11.07 -1.51
CA LEU A 11 -1.81 11.95 -2.64
C LEU A 11 -2.84 13.06 -2.80
N ILE A 12 -4.11 12.74 -2.64
CA ILE A 12 -5.17 13.75 -2.72
C ILE A 12 -4.98 14.78 -1.60
N ASP A 13 -4.73 14.32 -0.38
CA ASP A 13 -4.53 15.21 0.76
C ASP A 13 -3.34 16.14 0.57
N LYS A 14 -2.30 15.66 -0.12
CA LYS A 14 -1.08 16.44 -0.36
C LYS A 14 -1.11 17.17 -1.71
N ASP A 15 -2.19 17.02 -2.47
CA ASP A 15 -2.34 17.63 -3.79
C ASP A 15 -1.21 17.23 -4.73
N ILE A 16 -0.90 15.95 -4.74
CA ILE A 16 0.15 15.37 -5.59
C ILE A 16 -0.49 14.45 -6.61
N LYS A 17 -0.11 14.59 -7.87
CA LYS A 17 -0.58 13.71 -8.93
C LYS A 17 0.26 12.45 -8.98
N LYS A 18 -0.33 11.36 -9.53
CA LYS A 18 0.37 10.09 -9.64
C LYS A 18 1.68 10.20 -10.42
N THR A 19 1.67 10.97 -11.50
CA THR A 19 2.87 11.18 -12.32
C THR A 19 3.93 11.94 -11.56
N GLN A 20 3.52 12.89 -10.72
CA GLN A 20 4.46 13.61 -9.87
C GLN A 20 5.11 12.67 -8.86
N LEU A 21 4.32 11.79 -8.26
CA LEU A 21 4.85 10.80 -7.33
C LEU A 21 5.88 9.90 -8.02
N MET A 22 5.57 9.44 -9.22
CA MET A 22 6.49 8.62 -10.01
C MET A 22 7.82 9.32 -10.20
N ASN A 23 7.79 10.60 -10.56
CA ASN A 23 9.00 11.38 -10.77
C ASN A 23 9.76 11.64 -9.46
N MET A 24 9.03 11.89 -8.38
CA MET A 24 9.64 12.17 -7.07
C MET A 24 10.38 10.96 -6.53
N VAL A 25 9.79 9.79 -6.66
CA VAL A 25 10.37 8.55 -6.13
C VAL A 25 11.35 7.93 -7.13
N GLY A 26 11.08 8.10 -8.41
CA GLY A 26 11.97 7.61 -9.46
C GLY A 26 11.64 6.20 -9.94
N PHE A 27 10.40 5.74 -9.73
CA PHE A 27 10.02 4.43 -10.27
C PHE A 27 9.40 4.58 -11.66
N SER A 28 9.27 3.45 -12.35
CA SER A 28 8.84 3.44 -13.74
C SER A 28 7.32 3.52 -13.87
N ALA A 29 6.86 3.83 -15.09
CA ALA A 29 5.44 3.83 -15.39
C ALA A 29 4.82 2.44 -15.19
N GLY A 30 5.60 1.37 -15.41
CA GLY A 30 5.15 0.01 -15.15
C GLY A 30 4.84 -0.22 -13.68
N THR A 31 5.65 0.33 -12.81
CA THR A 31 5.41 0.25 -11.37
C THR A 31 4.15 1.03 -10.99
N LEU A 32 3.96 2.22 -11.56
CA LEU A 32 2.76 3.00 -11.32
C LEU A 32 1.52 2.24 -11.76
N SER A 33 1.59 1.58 -12.90
CA SER A 33 0.49 0.76 -13.40
C SER A 33 0.14 -0.37 -12.41
N ARG A 34 1.16 -1.03 -11.85
CA ARG A 34 0.94 -2.08 -10.85
C ARG A 34 0.28 -1.53 -9.59
N LEU A 35 0.71 -0.37 -9.15
CA LEU A 35 0.08 0.29 -8.00
C LEU A 35 -1.39 0.58 -8.27
N SER A 36 -1.71 1.03 -9.47
CA SER A 36 -3.10 1.32 -9.85
C SER A 36 -3.97 0.08 -9.90
N LYS A 37 -3.37 -1.08 -10.12
CA LYS A 37 -4.09 -2.35 -10.21
C LYS A 37 -4.00 -3.18 -8.94
N ASN A 38 -3.46 -2.62 -7.87
CA ASN A 38 -3.25 -3.32 -6.60
C ASN A 38 -2.40 -4.58 -6.76
N GLN A 39 -1.40 -4.52 -7.62
CA GLN A 39 -0.46 -5.61 -7.82
C GLN A 39 0.76 -5.42 -6.93
N TYR A 40 1.51 -6.49 -6.72
CA TYR A 40 2.70 -6.42 -5.89
C TYR A 40 3.79 -5.60 -6.56
N VAL A 41 4.49 -4.80 -5.76
CA VAL A 41 5.67 -4.08 -6.19
C VAL A 41 6.79 -4.34 -5.18
N GLU A 42 8.01 -4.03 -5.58
CA GLU A 42 9.14 -4.19 -4.66
C GLU A 42 9.02 -3.24 -3.48
N MET A 43 9.40 -3.71 -2.31
CA MET A 43 9.33 -2.90 -1.09
C MET A 43 10.18 -1.64 -1.18
N LYS A 44 11.22 -1.64 -2.01
CA LYS A 44 12.04 -0.44 -2.19
C LYS A 44 11.23 0.73 -2.74
N HIS A 45 10.20 0.45 -3.55
CA HIS A 45 9.31 1.50 -4.05
C HIS A 45 8.42 2.02 -2.95
N ILE A 46 7.93 1.13 -2.08
CA ILE A 46 7.12 1.54 -0.93
C ILE A 46 7.95 2.40 0.02
N ASP A 47 9.17 1.97 0.29
CA ASP A 47 10.11 2.72 1.10
C ASP A 47 10.34 4.13 0.54
N GLY A 48 10.61 4.23 -0.77
CA GLY A 48 10.80 5.51 -1.43
C GLY A 48 9.58 6.42 -1.34
N ILE A 49 8.39 5.86 -1.52
CA ILE A 49 7.15 6.62 -1.40
C ILE A 49 7.00 7.19 0.00
N CYS A 50 7.20 6.36 1.02
CA CYS A 50 7.09 6.81 2.40
C CYS A 50 8.10 7.91 2.73
N GLN A 51 9.34 7.75 2.25
CA GLN A 51 10.39 8.75 2.49
C GLN A 51 10.05 10.09 1.82
N LYS A 52 9.59 10.05 0.58
CA LYS A 52 9.31 11.28 -0.18
C LYS A 52 8.07 11.99 0.33
N LEU A 53 7.05 11.25 0.73
CA LEU A 53 5.82 11.85 1.24
C LEU A 53 5.87 12.13 2.73
N GLY A 54 6.86 11.61 3.43
CA GLY A 54 6.95 11.78 4.88
C GLY A 54 5.80 11.12 5.62
N CYS A 55 5.36 9.97 5.13
CA CYS A 55 4.22 9.27 5.71
C CYS A 55 4.64 7.85 6.13
N ARG A 56 3.72 7.16 6.79
CA ARG A 56 3.95 5.80 7.24
C ARG A 56 3.48 4.80 6.20
N ILE A 57 3.89 3.55 6.35
CA ILE A 57 3.51 2.51 5.41
C ILE A 57 1.99 2.31 5.38
N GLU A 58 1.31 2.48 6.49
CA GLU A 58 -0.15 2.35 6.54
C GLU A 58 -0.87 3.47 5.79
N ASP A 59 -0.17 4.55 5.49
CA ASP A 59 -0.70 5.64 4.66
C ASP A 59 -0.51 5.36 3.16
N VAL A 60 0.14 4.26 2.82
CA VAL A 60 0.42 3.86 1.44
C VAL A 60 -0.30 2.57 1.09
N ILE A 61 -0.28 1.59 1.98
CA ILE A 61 -0.72 0.23 1.68
C ILE A 61 -1.62 -0.27 2.81
N GLU A 62 -2.59 -1.09 2.45
CA GLU A 62 -3.42 -1.78 3.42
C GLU A 62 -3.60 -3.22 2.97
N ILE A 63 -3.84 -4.10 3.92
CA ILE A 63 -4.14 -5.49 3.62
C ILE A 63 -5.62 -5.69 3.86
N GLN A 64 -6.32 -6.15 2.82
CA GLN A 64 -7.73 -6.46 2.92
C GLN A 64 -7.90 -7.97 2.88
N PRO A 65 -8.76 -8.53 3.73
CA PRO A 65 -9.01 -9.97 3.67
C PRO A 65 -9.68 -10.33 2.34
N ASN A 66 -9.24 -11.43 1.75
CA ASN A 66 -9.93 -11.97 0.59
C ASN A 66 -11.30 -12.48 1.04
N PRO A 67 -12.35 -12.31 0.22
CA PRO A 67 -13.68 -12.84 0.59
C PRO A 67 -13.65 -14.32 0.91
N GLU A 68 -12.82 -15.08 0.23
CA GLU A 68 -12.69 -16.52 0.44
C GLU A 68 -12.02 -16.87 1.75
N ASN A 69 -11.17 -15.96 2.26
CA ASN A 69 -10.35 -16.20 3.45
C ASN A 69 -10.77 -15.34 4.63
N ALA A 70 -11.87 -14.61 4.52
CA ALA A 70 -12.25 -13.67 5.56
C ALA A 70 -12.40 -14.35 6.92
N GLU A 71 -13.03 -15.52 6.94
CA GLU A 71 -13.22 -16.27 8.17
C GLU A 71 -11.89 -16.78 8.72
N TRP A 72 -11.02 -17.24 7.85
CA TRP A 72 -9.70 -17.71 8.24
C TRP A 72 -8.88 -16.54 8.83
N CYS A 73 -8.94 -15.38 8.20
CA CYS A 73 -8.22 -14.21 8.71
C CYS A 73 -8.70 -13.81 10.10
N TYR A 74 -9.99 -13.92 10.34
CA TYR A 74 -10.57 -13.63 11.64
C TYR A 74 -10.02 -14.57 12.69
N ARG A 75 -9.95 -15.86 12.37
CA ARG A 75 -9.40 -16.86 13.30
C ARG A 75 -7.93 -16.62 13.57
N ASP A 76 -7.20 -16.20 12.57
CA ASP A 76 -5.79 -15.87 12.74
C ASP A 76 -5.58 -14.75 13.75
N VAL A 77 -6.41 -13.73 13.68
CA VAL A 77 -6.35 -12.64 14.64
C VAL A 77 -6.54 -13.17 16.06
N ASN A 78 -7.52 -14.06 16.25
CA ASN A 78 -7.78 -14.66 17.54
C ASN A 78 -6.60 -15.52 18.00
N ASN A 79 -6.00 -16.25 17.09
CA ASN A 79 -4.85 -17.10 17.40
C ASN A 79 -3.63 -16.26 17.77
N SER A 80 -3.46 -15.14 17.11
CA SER A 80 -2.33 -14.24 17.43
C SER A 80 -2.36 -13.79 18.87
N ASN A 81 -3.53 -13.66 19.45
CA ASN A 81 -3.66 -13.25 20.83
C ASN A 81 -3.09 -14.27 21.79
N ARG A 82 -2.99 -15.51 21.38
CA ARG A 82 -2.47 -16.59 22.22
C ARG A 82 -0.97 -16.56 22.37
N TYR A 83 -0.28 -15.90 21.48
CA TYR A 83 1.18 -15.85 21.50
C TYR A 83 1.73 -14.90 22.55
N LYS A 84 0.89 -14.17 23.15
CA LYS A 84 1.28 -13.24 24.21
C LYS A 84 1.33 -13.94 25.57
#